data_1e37ea9c54c7564e157c152cf832d30a
#
_entry.id   1e37ea9c54c7564e157c152cf832d30a
#
_cell.length_a   1.000
_cell.length_b   1.000
_cell.length_c   1.000
_cell.angle_alpha   90.00
_cell.angle_beta   90.00
_cell.angle_gamma   90.00
#
_symmetry.space_group_name_H-M   'P 1'
#
loop_
_entity.id
_entity.type
_entity.pdbx_description
1 polymer ?
#
loop_
_entity_poly.entity_id
_entity_poly.type
_entity_poly.pdbx_seq_one_letter_code
_entity_poly.pdbx_strand_id
1 'polypeptide(L)'
;MTQIFAPLQLPGTTLPNRLVLPAMVTRLSGEDGRVNDDITQRYERFAKGGVGLIVVEAMAVHASKSGPLLRISSDEFLPGLRELAARCHDAGPSKVIPQIIHFLKISRSGWRQTVDMLSLDELDAIVHAYAEAAGRAQRAGFDGVELHMAHAYTLSSFLSRQNRRKDAYGGTLDNRLRLPLRVLRAVRERVGPDFFVSVRFVGDECIRNGYTVLEAGTIAVRLAQCGADVISLSAGGKFEDARHIEGEPLYPYTGYSGDRCMPSVHYPDGANLYIPQAVRAALRAAGLGTPVVAVGKLGTLAMAQKVLAEGTGDLVGMARALLADPDLPRKWSRGAEDQVIRCVYGNVCKALDENFRRVDCTLWPKKSGVAPESADQEPPTWGPQGPGLRAECKNGAVLLSWDEAHDNEGMYGYQVFRAVAGGILGHHASVRAQSRRYEDARAVEGTAYEYAVRPYDLAGNRGPLSPRVRVQLPEAPLPSP
;
A
#
# COMPACT_ATOMS: atom_id res chain seq x y z
N MET A 1 13.31 5.65 -24.31
CA MET A 1 12.75 5.87 -22.93
C MET A 1 12.15 4.54 -22.49
N THR A 2 12.36 4.16 -21.24
CA THR A 2 11.73 2.95 -20.70
C THR A 2 10.22 3.16 -20.62
N GLN A 3 9.43 2.11 -20.83
CA GLN A 3 7.95 2.14 -20.84
C GLN A 3 7.35 2.78 -19.57
N ILE A 4 8.08 2.74 -18.44
CA ILE A 4 7.63 3.29 -17.16
C ILE A 4 7.47 4.82 -17.17
N PHE A 5 8.25 5.53 -18.01
CA PHE A 5 8.16 6.98 -18.19
C PHE A 5 7.36 7.39 -19.42
N ALA A 6 6.70 6.43 -20.09
CA ALA A 6 5.77 6.74 -21.17
C ALA A 6 4.45 7.28 -20.59
N PRO A 7 3.88 8.35 -21.19
CA PRO A 7 2.60 8.88 -20.74
C PRO A 7 1.46 7.87 -20.91
N LEU A 8 0.36 8.09 -20.19
CA LEU A 8 -0.89 7.35 -20.33
C LEU A 8 -2.04 8.33 -20.47
N GLN A 9 -2.75 8.25 -21.59
CA GLN A 9 -3.96 9.03 -21.81
C GLN A 9 -5.11 8.44 -21.00
N LEU A 10 -5.81 9.27 -20.25
CA LEU A 10 -7.07 8.99 -19.54
C LEU A 10 -8.11 10.04 -19.94
N PRO A 11 -9.41 9.82 -19.67
CA PRO A 11 -10.43 10.85 -19.89
C PRO A 11 -10.06 12.16 -19.20
N GLY A 12 -10.07 13.25 -19.95
CA GLY A 12 -9.78 14.60 -19.46
C GLY A 12 -8.34 14.88 -18.98
N THR A 13 -7.44 13.88 -18.97
CA THR A 13 -6.08 14.08 -18.46
C THR A 13 -5.07 13.10 -19.05
N THR A 14 -3.78 13.43 -18.93
CA THR A 14 -2.67 12.56 -19.33
C THR A 14 -1.73 12.39 -18.14
N LEU A 15 -1.52 11.15 -17.72
CA LEU A 15 -0.50 10.84 -16.71
C LEU A 15 0.89 10.97 -17.35
N PRO A 16 1.85 11.68 -16.73
CA PRO A 16 3.18 11.88 -17.30
C PRO A 16 4.05 10.62 -17.32
N ASN A 17 3.74 9.65 -16.47
CA ASN A 17 4.41 8.36 -16.42
C ASN A 17 3.49 7.28 -15.78
N ARG A 18 3.98 6.03 -15.70
CA ARG A 18 3.20 4.88 -15.25
C ARG A 18 3.28 4.60 -13.74
N LEU A 19 3.91 5.48 -12.96
CA LEU A 19 4.04 5.31 -11.50
C LEU A 19 2.86 5.93 -10.77
N VAL A 20 2.34 5.20 -9.81
CA VAL A 20 1.20 5.62 -8.98
C VAL A 20 1.61 5.58 -7.51
N LEU A 21 1.31 6.65 -6.77
CA LEU A 21 1.23 6.63 -5.32
C LEU A 21 -0.19 6.22 -4.92
N PRO A 22 -0.43 4.96 -4.51
CA PRO A 22 -1.74 4.56 -4.01
C PRO A 22 -2.08 5.27 -2.71
N ALA A 23 -3.37 5.49 -2.47
CA ALA A 23 -3.87 6.12 -1.24
C ALA A 23 -3.33 5.43 0.01
N MET A 24 -2.82 6.23 0.94
CA MET A 24 -2.23 5.79 2.20
C MET A 24 -2.55 6.83 3.27
N VAL A 25 -3.34 6.45 4.29
CA VAL A 25 -3.73 7.36 5.37
C VAL A 25 -2.50 7.83 6.12
N THR A 26 -2.38 9.13 6.30
CA THR A 26 -1.21 9.77 6.93
C THR A 26 -1.41 10.06 8.41
N ARG A 27 -2.65 10.14 8.88
CA ARG A 27 -3.02 10.60 10.22
C ARG A 27 -2.52 12.01 10.54
N LEU A 28 -2.33 12.83 9.51
CA LEU A 28 -1.89 14.23 9.65
C LEU A 28 -3.05 15.19 9.79
N SER A 29 -4.26 14.85 9.30
CA SER A 29 -5.44 15.67 9.55
C SER A 29 -5.78 15.70 11.04
N GLY A 30 -6.37 16.79 11.52
CA GLY A 30 -7.02 16.80 12.81
C GLY A 30 -8.27 15.90 12.83
N GLU A 31 -8.91 15.77 14.00
CA GLU A 31 -10.20 15.08 14.10
C GLU A 31 -11.33 15.83 13.37
N ASP A 32 -11.09 17.08 13.00
CA ASP A 32 -11.98 17.90 12.15
C ASP A 32 -11.99 17.47 10.69
N GLY A 33 -10.99 16.67 10.26
CA GLY A 33 -10.85 16.15 8.91
C GLY A 33 -10.46 17.19 7.86
N ARG A 34 -9.92 18.33 8.27
CA ARG A 34 -9.48 19.40 7.37
C ARG A 34 -8.07 19.16 6.86
N VAL A 35 -7.79 19.67 5.66
CA VAL A 35 -6.43 19.80 5.14
C VAL A 35 -5.70 20.82 6.00
N ASN A 36 -4.44 20.53 6.31
CA ASN A 36 -3.51 21.40 7.03
C ASN A 36 -2.14 21.40 6.31
N ASP A 37 -1.22 22.22 6.80
CA ASP A 37 0.10 22.37 6.20
C ASP A 37 0.90 21.07 6.13
N ASP A 38 0.83 20.23 7.15
CA ASP A 38 1.52 18.94 7.19
C ASP A 38 1.07 18.02 6.04
N ILE A 39 -0.25 17.97 5.77
CA ILE A 39 -0.81 17.20 4.66
C ILE A 39 -0.37 17.80 3.33
N THR A 40 -0.50 19.11 3.19
CA THR A 40 -0.15 19.82 1.95
C THR A 40 1.33 19.61 1.62
N GLN A 41 2.24 19.82 2.57
CA GLN A 41 3.67 19.58 2.40
C GLN A 41 3.99 18.10 2.05
N ARG A 42 3.29 17.15 2.67
CA ARG A 42 3.46 15.72 2.39
C ARG A 42 3.16 15.39 0.92
N TYR A 43 2.03 15.86 0.39
CA TYR A 43 1.63 15.57 -0.98
C TYR A 43 2.40 16.41 -2.01
N GLU A 44 2.70 17.66 -1.70
CA GLU A 44 3.63 18.49 -2.48
C GLU A 44 4.99 17.81 -2.65
N ARG A 45 5.51 17.17 -1.58
CA ARG A 45 6.78 16.45 -1.63
C ARG A 45 6.76 15.26 -2.60
N PHE A 46 5.63 14.54 -2.70
CA PHE A 46 5.47 13.48 -3.70
C PHE A 46 5.37 14.04 -5.13
N ALA A 47 4.67 15.15 -5.32
CA ALA A 47 4.56 15.80 -6.62
C ALA A 47 5.92 16.29 -7.13
N LYS A 48 6.74 16.91 -6.28
CA LYS A 48 8.14 17.28 -6.57
C LYS A 48 9.00 16.10 -6.98
N GLY A 49 8.71 14.92 -6.45
CA GLY A 49 9.39 13.66 -6.79
C GLY A 49 9.06 13.12 -8.18
N GLY A 50 8.00 13.63 -8.83
CA GLY A 50 7.65 13.34 -10.21
C GLY A 50 6.90 12.02 -10.43
N VAL A 51 6.16 11.52 -9.43
CA VAL A 51 5.25 10.38 -9.61
C VAL A 51 4.11 10.74 -10.56
N GLY A 52 3.68 9.82 -11.42
CA GLY A 52 2.69 10.10 -12.47
C GLY A 52 1.29 10.40 -11.92
N LEU A 53 0.85 9.61 -10.96
CA LEU A 53 -0.46 9.77 -10.31
C LEU A 53 -0.32 9.72 -8.78
N ILE A 54 -0.85 10.72 -8.12
CA ILE A 54 -0.99 10.77 -6.67
C ILE A 54 -2.46 10.50 -6.32
N VAL A 55 -2.72 9.40 -5.61
CA VAL A 55 -4.00 9.17 -4.97
C VAL A 55 -3.88 9.65 -3.52
N VAL A 56 -4.48 10.79 -3.23
CA VAL A 56 -4.52 11.35 -1.87
C VAL A 56 -5.28 10.38 -0.96
N GLU A 57 -4.85 10.30 0.28
CA GLU A 57 -5.43 9.44 1.30
C GLU A 57 -6.97 9.50 1.37
N ALA A 58 -7.57 8.44 1.92
CA ALA A 58 -9.02 8.30 2.01
C ALA A 58 -9.69 9.50 2.68
N MET A 59 -10.70 10.06 2.02
CA MET A 59 -11.53 11.17 2.52
C MET A 59 -12.95 10.69 2.75
N ALA A 60 -13.47 10.85 3.98
CA ALA A 60 -14.81 10.40 4.31
C ALA A 60 -15.88 11.24 3.57
N VAL A 61 -16.83 10.54 2.91
CA VAL A 61 -17.96 11.16 2.21
C VAL A 61 -19.12 11.56 3.15
N HIS A 62 -18.98 11.24 4.45
CA HIS A 62 -19.99 11.50 5.49
C HIS A 62 -19.36 12.17 6.72
N ALA A 63 -20.19 12.75 7.58
CA ALA A 63 -19.75 13.53 8.73
C ALA A 63 -19.27 12.69 9.94
N SER A 64 -19.45 11.37 9.92
CA SER A 64 -19.03 10.51 11.04
C SER A 64 -17.53 10.58 11.27
N LYS A 65 -17.13 10.69 12.54
CA LYS A 65 -15.72 10.75 12.94
C LYS A 65 -15.11 9.35 12.98
N SER A 66 -13.89 9.23 12.51
CA SER A 66 -13.08 8.00 12.56
C SER A 66 -11.61 8.34 12.88
N GLY A 67 -11.39 9.13 13.94
CA GLY A 67 -10.07 9.67 14.26
C GLY A 67 -9.56 10.66 13.21
N PRO A 68 -8.25 10.93 13.17
CA PRO A 68 -7.64 11.81 12.16
C PRO A 68 -7.76 11.21 10.76
N LEU A 69 -8.77 11.63 10.02
CA LEU A 69 -9.07 11.21 8.65
C LEU A 69 -9.67 12.40 7.89
N LEU A 70 -9.16 12.67 6.71
CA LEU A 70 -9.69 13.72 5.82
C LEU A 70 -11.17 13.53 5.50
N ARG A 71 -11.85 14.62 5.23
CA ARG A 71 -13.26 14.63 4.83
C ARG A 71 -13.49 15.45 3.57
N ILE A 72 -14.51 15.03 2.85
CA ILE A 72 -15.05 15.70 1.66
C ILE A 72 -16.58 15.70 1.70
N SER A 73 -17.16 15.60 2.91
CA SER A 73 -18.60 15.40 3.14
C SER A 73 -19.45 16.65 2.95
N SER A 74 -18.86 17.85 2.97
CA SER A 74 -19.54 19.13 2.79
C SER A 74 -18.64 20.17 2.13
N ASP A 75 -19.22 21.28 1.69
CA ASP A 75 -18.49 22.35 0.99
C ASP A 75 -17.53 23.12 1.90
N GLU A 76 -17.65 22.98 3.22
CA GLU A 76 -16.70 23.56 4.18
C GLU A 76 -15.26 23.02 4.03
N PHE A 77 -15.06 21.86 3.41
CA PHE A 77 -13.74 21.27 3.15
C PHE A 77 -13.10 21.78 1.86
N LEU A 78 -13.88 22.39 0.95
CA LEU A 78 -13.40 22.85 -0.37
C LEU A 78 -12.17 23.78 -0.33
N PRO A 79 -12.08 24.77 0.57
CA PRO A 79 -10.91 25.66 0.57
C PRO A 79 -9.59 24.92 0.72
N GLY A 80 -9.47 24.05 1.74
CA GLY A 80 -8.25 23.27 1.95
C GLY A 80 -7.99 22.23 0.85
N LEU A 81 -9.05 21.63 0.29
CA LEU A 81 -8.90 20.67 -0.82
C LEU A 81 -8.41 21.36 -2.09
N ARG A 82 -8.86 22.60 -2.38
CA ARG A 82 -8.34 23.41 -3.50
C ARG A 82 -6.86 23.74 -3.32
N GLU A 83 -6.50 24.17 -2.13
CA GLU A 83 -5.10 24.48 -1.81
C GLU A 83 -4.21 23.23 -2.01
N LEU A 84 -4.63 22.08 -1.49
CA LEU A 84 -3.90 20.82 -1.65
C LEU A 84 -3.69 20.45 -3.13
N ALA A 85 -4.75 20.51 -3.94
CA ALA A 85 -4.67 20.20 -5.37
C ALA A 85 -3.73 21.20 -6.10
N ALA A 86 -3.90 22.50 -5.86
CA ALA A 86 -3.09 23.54 -6.48
C ALA A 86 -1.60 23.40 -6.11
N ARG A 87 -1.28 23.22 -4.83
CA ARG A 87 0.12 23.04 -4.36
C ARG A 87 0.78 21.82 -4.99
N CYS A 88 0.04 20.73 -5.18
CA CYS A 88 0.58 19.54 -5.85
C CYS A 88 0.84 19.80 -7.35
N HIS A 89 -0.07 20.49 -8.04
CA HIS A 89 0.09 20.86 -9.46
C HIS A 89 1.24 21.83 -9.68
N ASP A 90 1.39 22.82 -8.79
CA ASP A 90 2.50 23.80 -8.86
C ASP A 90 3.87 23.13 -8.60
N ALA A 91 3.88 22.06 -7.80
CA ALA A 91 5.10 21.36 -7.42
C ALA A 91 5.66 20.42 -8.49
N GLY A 92 4.84 19.98 -9.46
CA GLY A 92 5.29 19.04 -10.49
C GLY A 92 4.19 18.60 -11.47
N PRO A 93 4.53 17.76 -12.45
CA PRO A 93 3.59 17.32 -13.48
C PRO A 93 2.62 16.24 -13.03
N SER A 94 2.68 15.82 -11.78
CA SER A 94 1.83 14.75 -11.22
C SER A 94 0.35 15.07 -11.37
N LYS A 95 -0.44 14.07 -11.71
CA LYS A 95 -1.88 14.15 -11.61
C LYS A 95 -2.32 13.74 -10.20
N VAL A 96 -3.35 14.42 -9.67
CA VAL A 96 -3.73 14.31 -8.26
C VAL A 96 -5.23 14.04 -8.14
N ILE A 97 -5.59 12.98 -7.43
CA ILE A 97 -6.97 12.59 -7.19
C ILE A 97 -7.19 12.22 -5.72
N PRO A 98 -8.33 12.52 -5.11
CA PRO A 98 -8.67 12.03 -3.78
C PRO A 98 -9.24 10.61 -3.87
N GLN A 99 -8.91 9.75 -2.88
CA GLN A 99 -9.67 8.55 -2.65
C GLN A 99 -10.87 8.88 -1.74
N ILE A 100 -12.09 8.56 -2.16
CA ILE A 100 -13.29 8.83 -1.36
C ILE A 100 -13.87 7.54 -0.79
N ILE A 101 -14.29 7.60 0.47
CA ILE A 101 -14.63 6.42 1.28
C ILE A 101 -15.89 6.62 2.12
N HIS A 102 -16.71 5.57 2.22
CA HIS A 102 -17.71 5.38 3.27
C HIS A 102 -17.33 4.19 4.14
N PHE A 103 -17.44 4.31 5.45
CA PHE A 103 -17.18 3.24 6.40
C PHE A 103 -18.36 3.00 7.35
N LEU A 104 -18.52 1.74 7.76
CA LEU A 104 -19.51 1.32 8.74
C LEU A 104 -19.05 1.68 10.15
N LYS A 105 -19.99 1.92 11.04
CA LYS A 105 -19.72 2.31 12.43
C LYS A 105 -19.07 1.15 13.21
N ILE A 106 -18.08 1.49 14.01
CA ILE A 106 -17.42 0.57 14.93
C ILE A 106 -17.36 1.29 16.28
N SER A 107 -17.87 0.66 17.34
CA SER A 107 -17.81 1.20 18.68
C SER A 107 -16.51 0.73 19.40
N ARG A 108 -16.12 1.45 20.44
CA ARG A 108 -14.99 1.05 21.30
C ARG A 108 -15.27 -0.24 22.06
N SER A 109 -16.53 -0.64 22.24
CA SER A 109 -16.92 -1.92 22.85
C SER A 109 -16.75 -3.14 21.94
N GLY A 110 -16.31 -2.93 20.69
CA GLY A 110 -16.19 -4.00 19.70
C GLY A 110 -17.44 -4.22 18.84
N TRP A 111 -18.58 -3.58 19.16
CA TRP A 111 -19.77 -3.65 18.30
C TRP A 111 -19.48 -3.05 16.93
N ARG A 112 -19.96 -3.70 15.88
CA ARG A 112 -19.79 -3.27 14.50
C ARG A 112 -21.13 -3.27 13.76
N GLN A 113 -21.37 -2.20 13.02
CA GLN A 113 -22.42 -2.18 12.02
C GLN A 113 -22.02 -3.10 10.87
N THR A 114 -22.93 -3.92 10.41
CA THR A 114 -22.76 -4.79 9.24
C THR A 114 -23.67 -4.30 8.10
N VAL A 115 -23.42 -4.77 6.87
CA VAL A 115 -24.17 -4.30 5.70
C VAL A 115 -25.67 -4.64 5.78
N ASP A 116 -26.03 -5.72 6.44
CA ASP A 116 -27.42 -6.16 6.64
C ASP A 116 -28.22 -5.25 7.59
N MET A 117 -27.56 -4.43 8.40
CA MET A 117 -28.18 -3.41 9.28
C MET A 117 -28.55 -2.12 8.54
N LEU A 118 -28.09 -1.93 7.30
CA LEU A 118 -28.38 -0.73 6.53
C LEU A 118 -29.77 -0.82 5.89
N SER A 119 -30.60 0.22 6.08
CA SER A 119 -31.87 0.39 5.37
C SER A 119 -31.66 0.75 3.90
N LEU A 120 -32.70 0.65 3.07
CA LEU A 120 -32.63 1.08 1.67
C LEU A 120 -32.39 2.60 1.56
N ASP A 121 -32.99 3.40 2.45
CA ASP A 121 -32.78 4.85 2.49
C ASP A 121 -31.31 5.19 2.82
N GLU A 122 -30.68 4.44 3.73
CA GLU A 122 -29.25 4.61 4.01
C GLU A 122 -28.38 4.23 2.78
N LEU A 123 -28.79 3.23 1.99
CA LEU A 123 -28.09 2.90 0.74
C LEU A 123 -28.20 4.04 -0.28
N ASP A 124 -29.38 4.67 -0.40
CA ASP A 124 -29.60 5.81 -1.27
C ASP A 124 -28.79 7.03 -0.80
N ALA A 125 -28.74 7.28 0.50
CA ALA A 125 -27.90 8.32 1.09
C ALA A 125 -26.39 8.09 0.83
N ILE A 126 -25.92 6.84 0.87
CA ILE A 126 -24.54 6.48 0.51
C ILE A 126 -24.25 6.80 -0.96
N VAL A 127 -25.13 6.42 -1.88
CA VAL A 127 -25.00 6.73 -3.32
C VAL A 127 -24.88 8.23 -3.54
N HIS A 128 -25.79 9.01 -2.93
CA HIS A 128 -25.78 10.47 -3.02
C HIS A 128 -24.51 11.08 -2.45
N ALA A 129 -24.05 10.61 -1.27
CA ALA A 129 -22.83 11.11 -0.62
C ALA A 129 -21.58 10.94 -1.49
N TYR A 130 -21.44 9.80 -2.18
CA TYR A 130 -20.33 9.57 -3.11
C TYR A 130 -20.39 10.50 -4.33
N ALA A 131 -21.57 10.68 -4.92
CA ALA A 131 -21.76 11.58 -6.07
C ALA A 131 -21.40 13.02 -5.71
N GLU A 132 -21.91 13.51 -4.57
CA GLU A 132 -21.60 14.86 -4.09
C GLU A 132 -20.12 15.04 -3.73
N ALA A 133 -19.49 14.04 -3.11
CA ALA A 133 -18.06 14.05 -2.82
C ALA A 133 -17.21 14.13 -4.11
N ALA A 134 -17.55 13.37 -5.14
CA ALA A 134 -16.90 13.44 -6.44
C ALA A 134 -17.06 14.80 -7.11
N GLY A 135 -18.25 15.39 -7.04
CA GLY A 135 -18.49 16.76 -7.51
C GLY A 135 -17.68 17.81 -6.74
N ARG A 136 -17.44 17.60 -5.43
CA ARG A 136 -16.55 18.47 -4.65
C ARG A 136 -15.09 18.29 -5.08
N ALA A 137 -14.64 17.06 -5.33
CA ALA A 137 -13.30 16.80 -5.85
C ALA A 137 -13.06 17.55 -7.18
N GLN A 138 -14.02 17.50 -8.10
CA GLN A 138 -13.96 18.22 -9.36
C GLN A 138 -13.91 19.75 -9.15
N ARG A 139 -14.77 20.29 -8.30
CA ARG A 139 -14.78 21.74 -7.95
C ARG A 139 -13.53 22.19 -7.20
N ALA A 140 -12.85 21.28 -6.51
CA ALA A 140 -11.58 21.56 -5.84
C ALA A 140 -10.37 21.55 -6.81
N GLY A 141 -10.55 21.17 -8.09
CA GLY A 141 -9.49 21.17 -9.09
C GLY A 141 -8.65 19.91 -9.12
N PHE A 142 -9.11 18.79 -8.54
CA PHE A 142 -8.48 17.50 -8.73
C PHE A 142 -8.67 17.00 -10.17
N ASP A 143 -7.75 16.15 -10.65
CA ASP A 143 -7.78 15.60 -12.02
C ASP A 143 -8.78 14.44 -12.19
N GLY A 144 -9.28 13.86 -11.12
CA GLY A 144 -10.20 12.72 -11.09
C GLY A 144 -10.54 12.34 -9.66
N VAL A 145 -11.12 11.15 -9.47
CA VAL A 145 -11.47 10.60 -8.15
C VAL A 145 -11.24 9.10 -8.10
N GLU A 146 -10.85 8.54 -6.96
CA GLU A 146 -10.81 7.09 -6.73
C GLU A 146 -11.90 6.66 -5.75
N LEU A 147 -12.74 5.71 -6.16
CA LEU A 147 -13.75 5.10 -5.31
C LEU A 147 -13.14 3.97 -4.49
N HIS A 148 -13.17 4.08 -3.17
CA HIS A 148 -12.64 3.05 -2.29
C HIS A 148 -13.66 1.90 -2.10
N MET A 149 -13.42 0.79 -2.81
CA MET A 149 -14.20 -0.44 -2.75
C MET A 149 -13.37 -1.61 -2.19
N ALA A 150 -12.43 -1.34 -1.29
CA ALA A 150 -11.48 -2.32 -0.76
C ALA A 150 -11.48 -2.38 0.77
N HIS A 151 -10.68 -3.30 1.34
CA HIS A 151 -10.26 -3.40 2.75
C HIS A 151 -11.42 -3.51 3.75
N ALA A 152 -12.52 -4.17 3.35
CA ALA A 152 -13.72 -4.38 4.16
C ALA A 152 -14.40 -3.08 4.67
N TYR A 153 -14.24 -1.98 3.93
CA TYR A 153 -15.09 -0.80 4.07
C TYR A 153 -16.45 -1.03 3.39
N THR A 154 -17.35 -0.07 3.43
CA THR A 154 -18.76 -0.28 3.06
C THR A 154 -18.91 -0.94 1.68
N LEU A 155 -18.37 -0.34 0.60
CA LEU A 155 -18.53 -0.89 -0.74
C LEU A 155 -17.85 -2.25 -0.91
N SER A 156 -16.68 -2.44 -0.28
CA SER A 156 -16.01 -3.74 -0.24
C SER A 156 -16.83 -4.81 0.49
N SER A 157 -17.48 -4.42 1.60
CA SER A 157 -18.34 -5.33 2.35
C SER A 157 -19.59 -5.73 1.56
N PHE A 158 -20.10 -4.87 0.67
CA PHE A 158 -21.16 -5.26 -0.27
C PHE A 158 -20.67 -6.25 -1.34
N LEU A 159 -19.46 -6.06 -1.87
CA LEU A 159 -18.85 -6.97 -2.84
C LEU A 159 -18.55 -8.35 -2.25
N SER A 160 -18.23 -8.40 -0.95
CA SER A 160 -17.80 -9.62 -0.27
C SER A 160 -18.81 -10.76 -0.36
N ARG A 161 -18.32 -12.00 -0.46
CA ARG A 161 -19.16 -13.21 -0.30
C ARG A 161 -19.72 -13.36 1.13
N GLN A 162 -19.20 -12.58 2.09
CA GLN A 162 -19.75 -12.49 3.44
C GLN A 162 -21.00 -11.60 3.53
N ASN A 163 -21.36 -10.90 2.45
CA ASN A 163 -22.60 -10.13 2.38
C ASN A 163 -23.79 -11.07 2.24
N ARG A 164 -24.50 -11.30 3.35
CA ARG A 164 -25.63 -12.22 3.46
C ARG A 164 -26.98 -11.52 3.53
N ARG A 165 -27.06 -10.27 3.06
CA ARG A 165 -28.36 -9.58 2.93
C ARG A 165 -29.37 -10.45 2.17
N LYS A 166 -30.62 -10.42 2.59
CA LYS A 166 -31.70 -11.22 2.00
C LYS A 166 -32.47 -10.48 0.91
N ASP A 167 -32.15 -9.21 0.69
CA ASP A 167 -32.71 -8.34 -0.34
C ASP A 167 -31.88 -8.35 -1.63
N ALA A 168 -32.23 -7.45 -2.55
CA ALA A 168 -31.55 -7.30 -3.85
C ALA A 168 -30.09 -6.81 -3.77
N TYR A 169 -29.51 -6.65 -2.57
CA TYR A 169 -28.14 -6.16 -2.37
C TYR A 169 -27.18 -7.20 -1.77
N GLY A 170 -27.62 -8.46 -1.61
CA GLY A 170 -26.77 -9.53 -1.06
C GLY A 170 -26.99 -10.88 -1.74
N GLY A 171 -26.15 -11.86 -1.38
CA GLY A 171 -26.17 -13.23 -1.93
C GLY A 171 -25.46 -13.34 -3.27
N THR A 172 -26.15 -13.28 -4.38
CA THR A 172 -25.57 -13.44 -5.73
C THR A 172 -24.58 -12.32 -6.06
N LEU A 173 -23.64 -12.58 -6.99
CA LEU A 173 -22.67 -11.54 -7.41
C LEU A 173 -23.38 -10.31 -7.98
N ASP A 174 -24.42 -10.46 -8.76
CA ASP A 174 -25.18 -9.32 -9.31
C ASP A 174 -25.80 -8.46 -8.22
N ASN A 175 -26.34 -9.08 -7.17
CA ASN A 175 -26.88 -8.34 -6.02
C ASN A 175 -25.77 -7.64 -5.23
N ARG A 176 -24.63 -8.32 -4.98
CA ARG A 176 -23.48 -7.74 -4.28
C ARG A 176 -22.84 -6.57 -5.05
N LEU A 177 -22.87 -6.60 -6.38
CA LEU A 177 -22.42 -5.52 -7.26
C LEU A 177 -23.40 -4.34 -7.31
N ARG A 178 -24.65 -4.51 -6.94
CA ARG A 178 -25.71 -3.52 -7.16
C ARG A 178 -25.38 -2.15 -6.53
N LEU A 179 -24.99 -2.11 -5.26
CA LEU A 179 -24.62 -0.84 -4.61
C LEU A 179 -23.34 -0.24 -5.20
N PRO A 180 -22.21 -0.97 -5.34
CA PRO A 180 -21.00 -0.47 -6.01
C PRO A 180 -21.27 0.13 -7.40
N LEU A 181 -22.07 -0.53 -8.22
CA LEU A 181 -22.40 -0.03 -9.56
C LEU A 181 -23.34 1.18 -9.53
N ARG A 182 -24.28 1.25 -8.58
CA ARG A 182 -25.11 2.45 -8.37
C ARG A 182 -24.26 3.65 -7.98
N VAL A 183 -23.31 3.47 -7.07
CA VAL A 183 -22.37 4.53 -6.68
C VAL A 183 -21.55 4.98 -7.87
N LEU A 184 -20.96 4.05 -8.64
CA LEU A 184 -20.15 4.41 -9.80
C LEU A 184 -20.93 5.17 -10.86
N ARG A 185 -22.17 4.74 -11.17
CA ARG A 185 -23.06 5.47 -12.11
C ARG A 185 -23.37 6.87 -11.63
N ALA A 186 -23.79 7.02 -10.37
CA ALA A 186 -24.14 8.32 -9.80
C ALA A 186 -22.93 9.28 -9.78
N VAL A 187 -21.72 8.75 -9.51
CA VAL A 187 -20.48 9.52 -9.60
C VAL A 187 -20.21 9.94 -11.04
N ARG A 188 -20.30 9.02 -12.00
CA ARG A 188 -20.11 9.33 -13.44
C ARG A 188 -21.12 10.36 -13.96
N GLU A 189 -22.38 10.21 -13.59
CA GLU A 189 -23.44 11.19 -13.93
C GLU A 189 -23.14 12.57 -13.34
N ARG A 190 -22.60 12.61 -12.12
CA ARG A 190 -22.30 13.87 -11.41
C ARG A 190 -21.10 14.63 -11.97
N VAL A 191 -20.05 13.92 -12.41
CA VAL A 191 -18.78 14.54 -12.84
C VAL A 191 -18.60 14.59 -14.36
N GLY A 192 -19.44 13.90 -15.12
CA GLY A 192 -19.37 13.85 -16.58
C GLY A 192 -18.26 12.95 -17.12
N PRO A 193 -18.08 12.86 -18.46
CA PRO A 193 -17.17 11.94 -19.11
C PRO A 193 -15.68 12.33 -19.01
N ASP A 194 -15.38 13.62 -18.87
CA ASP A 194 -14.03 14.16 -18.95
C ASP A 194 -13.30 14.23 -17.58
N PHE A 195 -13.90 13.71 -16.52
CA PHE A 195 -13.30 13.62 -15.21
C PHE A 195 -13.06 12.14 -14.89
N PHE A 196 -11.80 11.68 -14.87
CA PHE A 196 -11.56 10.25 -14.75
C PHE A 196 -11.92 9.68 -13.38
N VAL A 197 -12.47 8.47 -13.37
CA VAL A 197 -12.90 7.76 -12.18
C VAL A 197 -12.12 6.46 -12.05
N SER A 198 -11.25 6.41 -11.05
CA SER A 198 -10.56 5.19 -10.63
C SER A 198 -11.43 4.41 -9.64
N VAL A 199 -11.36 3.09 -9.69
CA VAL A 199 -11.96 2.21 -8.68
C VAL A 199 -10.90 1.34 -8.06
N ARG A 200 -10.71 1.43 -6.74
CA ARG A 200 -9.84 0.55 -5.98
C ARG A 200 -10.65 -0.53 -5.29
N PHE A 201 -10.43 -1.81 -5.66
CA PHE A 201 -11.11 -2.92 -5.03
C PHE A 201 -10.14 -4.08 -4.72
N VAL A 202 -10.60 -5.02 -3.89
CA VAL A 202 -9.86 -6.23 -3.51
C VAL A 202 -10.02 -7.27 -4.61
N GLY A 203 -8.91 -7.78 -5.14
CA GLY A 203 -8.95 -8.84 -6.15
C GLY A 203 -8.93 -10.25 -5.57
N ASP A 204 -8.62 -10.37 -4.27
CA ASP A 204 -8.72 -11.61 -3.50
C ASP A 204 -9.01 -11.23 -2.05
N GLU A 205 -10.11 -11.71 -1.50
CA GLU A 205 -10.49 -11.38 -0.12
C GLU A 205 -9.58 -12.04 0.91
N CYS A 206 -8.89 -13.13 0.54
CA CYS A 206 -8.07 -13.92 1.46
C CYS A 206 -8.84 -14.36 2.72
N ILE A 207 -10.12 -14.63 2.57
CA ILE A 207 -11.04 -15.08 3.62
C ILE A 207 -11.59 -16.46 3.21
N ARG A 208 -11.76 -17.35 4.18
CA ARG A 208 -12.43 -18.63 3.92
C ARG A 208 -13.81 -18.39 3.31
N ASN A 209 -14.08 -19.00 2.15
CA ASN A 209 -15.29 -18.79 1.35
C ASN A 209 -15.47 -17.33 0.83
N GLY A 210 -14.43 -16.53 0.84
CA GLY A 210 -14.37 -15.25 0.15
C GLY A 210 -14.30 -15.41 -1.37
N TYR A 211 -14.44 -14.33 -2.11
CA TYR A 211 -14.15 -14.37 -3.54
C TYR A 211 -12.65 -14.31 -3.81
N THR A 212 -12.27 -14.91 -4.92
CA THR A 212 -10.89 -14.98 -5.41
C THR A 212 -10.76 -14.24 -6.73
N VAL A 213 -9.56 -14.27 -7.32
CA VAL A 213 -9.24 -13.62 -8.61
C VAL A 213 -10.21 -13.99 -9.75
N LEU A 214 -10.84 -15.17 -9.72
CA LEU A 214 -11.80 -15.58 -10.74
C LEU A 214 -13.04 -14.68 -10.72
N GLU A 215 -13.60 -14.42 -9.55
CA GLU A 215 -14.76 -13.54 -9.40
C GLU A 215 -14.33 -12.07 -9.55
N ALA A 216 -13.13 -11.71 -9.09
CA ALA A 216 -12.58 -10.37 -9.25
C ALA A 216 -12.44 -9.95 -10.73
N GLY A 217 -12.12 -10.88 -11.62
CA GLY A 217 -12.14 -10.62 -13.07
C GLY A 217 -13.52 -10.18 -13.56
N THR A 218 -14.58 -10.87 -13.13
CA THR A 218 -15.97 -10.51 -13.47
C THR A 218 -16.35 -9.16 -12.85
N ILE A 219 -15.98 -8.91 -11.60
CA ILE A 219 -16.20 -7.62 -10.92
C ILE A 219 -15.55 -6.48 -11.72
N ALA A 220 -14.28 -6.63 -12.12
CA ALA A 220 -13.54 -5.63 -12.88
C ALA A 220 -14.21 -5.33 -14.23
N VAL A 221 -14.64 -6.35 -14.97
CA VAL A 221 -15.37 -6.20 -16.24
C VAL A 221 -16.65 -5.38 -16.03
N ARG A 222 -17.44 -5.71 -15.00
CA ARG A 222 -18.69 -4.97 -14.69
C ARG A 222 -18.45 -3.53 -14.26
N LEU A 223 -17.38 -3.26 -13.50
CA LEU A 223 -16.96 -1.91 -13.13
C LEU A 223 -16.51 -1.10 -14.36
N ALA A 224 -15.67 -1.68 -15.22
CA ALA A 224 -15.22 -1.04 -16.44
C ALA A 224 -16.38 -0.72 -17.39
N GLN A 225 -17.30 -1.65 -17.61
CA GLN A 225 -18.52 -1.45 -18.39
C GLN A 225 -19.44 -0.38 -17.80
N CYS A 226 -19.36 -0.14 -16.50
CA CYS A 226 -20.15 0.87 -15.78
C CYS A 226 -19.48 2.26 -15.77
N GLY A 227 -18.29 2.40 -16.38
CA GLY A 227 -17.60 3.68 -16.54
C GLY A 227 -16.43 3.92 -15.58
N ALA A 228 -15.83 2.87 -15.02
CA ALA A 228 -14.53 2.98 -14.37
C ALA A 228 -13.43 3.12 -15.44
N ASP A 229 -12.64 4.17 -15.35
CA ASP A 229 -11.57 4.49 -16.30
C ASP A 229 -10.24 3.82 -15.90
N VAL A 230 -10.06 3.53 -14.62
CA VAL A 230 -8.87 2.86 -14.07
C VAL A 230 -9.30 1.84 -13.01
N ILE A 231 -8.74 0.65 -13.05
CA ILE A 231 -8.92 -0.39 -12.04
C ILE A 231 -7.64 -0.47 -11.18
N SER A 232 -7.75 -0.05 -9.93
CA SER A 232 -6.68 -0.15 -8.92
C SER A 232 -6.94 -1.37 -8.02
N LEU A 233 -5.95 -2.24 -7.90
CA LEU A 233 -6.15 -3.51 -7.20
C LEU A 233 -5.53 -3.52 -5.81
N SER A 234 -6.11 -4.33 -4.93
CA SER A 234 -5.58 -4.64 -3.61
C SER A 234 -5.80 -6.11 -3.28
N ALA A 235 -5.30 -6.57 -2.14
CA ALA A 235 -5.47 -7.92 -1.64
C ALA A 235 -5.86 -7.91 -0.17
N GLY A 236 -6.68 -8.87 0.24
CA GLY A 236 -7.07 -9.05 1.63
C GLY A 236 -7.77 -7.84 2.25
N GLY A 237 -7.73 -7.77 3.55
CA GLY A 237 -8.36 -6.71 4.33
C GLY A 237 -8.40 -7.09 5.80
N LYS A 238 -9.08 -6.31 6.62
CA LYS A 238 -9.12 -6.54 8.08
C LYS A 238 -9.69 -7.89 8.53
N PHE A 239 -10.30 -8.65 7.64
CA PHE A 239 -10.84 -9.99 7.92
C PHE A 239 -10.07 -11.12 7.26
N GLU A 240 -8.94 -10.83 6.60
CA GLU A 240 -8.13 -11.88 6.00
C GLU A 240 -7.66 -12.88 7.05
N ASP A 241 -7.66 -14.16 6.67
CA ASP A 241 -7.33 -15.29 7.55
C ASP A 241 -8.12 -15.34 8.87
N ALA A 242 -9.25 -14.64 8.95
CA ALA A 242 -10.08 -14.62 10.14
C ALA A 242 -10.56 -16.04 10.52
N ARG A 243 -10.58 -16.33 11.81
CA ARG A 243 -11.17 -17.56 12.33
C ARG A 243 -12.69 -17.50 12.22
N HIS A 244 -13.28 -18.55 11.66
CA HIS A 244 -14.72 -18.70 11.60
C HIS A 244 -15.22 -19.43 12.86
N ILE A 245 -16.05 -18.75 13.63
CA ILE A 245 -16.85 -19.36 14.69
C ILE A 245 -18.29 -19.35 14.18
N GLU A 246 -18.95 -20.51 14.22
CA GLU A 246 -20.31 -20.63 13.74
C GLU A 246 -21.25 -19.73 14.56
N GLY A 247 -22.08 -18.93 13.87
CA GLY A 247 -22.99 -17.98 14.50
C GLY A 247 -22.37 -16.63 14.88
N GLU A 248 -21.04 -16.46 14.79
CA GLU A 248 -20.38 -15.20 15.13
C GLU A 248 -19.93 -14.42 13.86
N PRO A 249 -19.90 -13.07 13.95
CA PRO A 249 -19.32 -12.25 12.88
C PRO A 249 -17.79 -12.42 12.86
N LEU A 250 -17.18 -12.22 11.67
CA LEU A 250 -15.73 -12.21 11.53
C LEU A 250 -15.10 -11.08 12.34
N TYR A 251 -14.04 -11.38 13.07
CA TYR A 251 -13.24 -10.40 13.79
C TYR A 251 -12.00 -10.00 12.98
N PRO A 252 -11.56 -8.73 13.06
CA PRO A 252 -10.26 -8.32 12.54
C PRO A 252 -9.15 -9.14 13.20
N TYR A 253 -8.29 -9.73 12.40
CA TYR A 253 -7.25 -10.65 12.88
C TYR A 253 -5.85 -10.08 12.63
N THR A 254 -5.61 -9.50 11.44
CA THR A 254 -4.28 -9.02 11.01
C THR A 254 -4.15 -7.50 11.08
N GLY A 255 -4.99 -6.84 11.89
CA GLY A 255 -5.05 -5.40 12.01
C GLY A 255 -6.06 -4.75 11.07
N TYR A 256 -6.02 -3.41 10.99
CA TYR A 256 -7.07 -2.62 10.34
C TYR A 256 -7.14 -2.83 8.81
N SER A 257 -5.99 -2.97 8.16
CA SER A 257 -5.89 -3.09 6.70
C SER A 257 -5.60 -4.50 6.19
N GLY A 258 -5.24 -5.43 7.09
CA GLY A 258 -4.75 -6.77 6.73
C GLY A 258 -3.25 -6.79 6.36
N ASP A 259 -2.66 -7.98 6.30
CA ASP A 259 -1.23 -8.14 5.97
C ASP A 259 -0.98 -8.21 4.47
N ARG A 260 -1.92 -8.76 3.69
CA ARG A 260 -1.76 -8.87 2.23
C ARG A 260 -1.98 -7.55 1.51
N CYS A 261 -2.74 -6.63 2.11
CA CYS A 261 -2.83 -5.25 1.63
C CYS A 261 -1.47 -4.54 1.70
N MET A 262 -0.70 -4.80 2.74
CA MET A 262 0.63 -4.25 2.98
C MET A 262 1.65 -5.37 3.27
N PRO A 263 2.03 -6.18 2.25
CA PRO A 263 2.90 -7.33 2.46
C PRO A 263 4.21 -6.94 3.15
N SER A 264 4.47 -7.55 4.31
CA SER A 264 5.68 -7.30 5.09
C SER A 264 6.93 -7.93 4.46
N VAL A 265 8.05 -7.84 5.16
CA VAL A 265 9.30 -8.50 4.77
C VAL A 265 9.16 -10.02 4.58
N HIS A 266 8.18 -10.65 5.22
CA HIS A 266 7.93 -12.10 5.15
C HIS A 266 7.28 -12.55 3.84
N TYR A 267 6.69 -11.63 3.08
CA TYR A 267 6.11 -11.93 1.77
C TYR A 267 7.15 -11.72 0.67
N PRO A 268 7.10 -12.52 -0.42
CA PRO A 268 7.97 -12.29 -1.56
C PRO A 268 7.67 -10.94 -2.22
N ASP A 269 8.64 -10.41 -2.93
CA ASP A 269 8.43 -9.25 -3.79
C ASP A 269 7.44 -9.62 -4.90
N GLY A 270 6.52 -8.70 -5.22
CA GLY A 270 5.46 -8.98 -6.17
C GLY A 270 4.37 -9.94 -5.67
N ALA A 271 4.23 -10.12 -4.36
CA ALA A 271 3.32 -11.10 -3.73
C ALA A 271 1.89 -11.10 -4.28
N ASN A 272 1.40 -9.95 -4.75
CA ASN A 272 0.03 -9.79 -5.22
C ASN A 272 -0.10 -9.72 -6.76
N LEU A 273 0.97 -9.98 -7.53
CA LEU A 273 0.95 -9.81 -8.99
C LEU A 273 0.01 -10.81 -9.72
N TYR A 274 -0.33 -11.94 -9.10
CA TYR A 274 -1.32 -12.86 -9.63
C TYR A 274 -2.71 -12.22 -9.80
N ILE A 275 -3.02 -11.19 -8.98
CA ILE A 275 -4.31 -10.49 -9.02
C ILE A 275 -4.43 -9.62 -10.29
N PRO A 276 -3.54 -8.63 -10.54
CA PRO A 276 -3.64 -7.83 -11.76
C PRO A 276 -3.49 -8.66 -13.02
N GLN A 277 -2.71 -9.74 -13.00
CA GLN A 277 -2.60 -10.67 -14.13
C GLN A 277 -3.95 -11.29 -14.48
N ALA A 278 -4.68 -11.82 -13.51
CA ALA A 278 -5.98 -12.44 -13.71
C ALA A 278 -7.06 -11.41 -14.13
N VAL A 279 -7.10 -10.26 -13.44
CA VAL A 279 -8.06 -9.18 -13.74
C VAL A 279 -7.84 -8.63 -15.16
N ARG A 280 -6.59 -8.39 -15.54
CA ARG A 280 -6.28 -7.88 -16.87
C ARG A 280 -6.62 -8.89 -17.97
N ALA A 281 -6.41 -10.18 -17.73
CA ALA A 281 -6.83 -11.22 -18.65
C ALA A 281 -8.36 -11.22 -18.86
N ALA A 282 -9.13 -11.04 -17.78
CA ALA A 282 -10.60 -10.97 -17.86
C ALA A 282 -11.07 -9.71 -18.62
N LEU A 283 -10.46 -8.55 -18.37
CA LEU A 283 -10.79 -7.32 -19.11
C LEU A 283 -10.51 -7.46 -20.61
N ARG A 284 -9.34 -8.01 -20.97
CA ARG A 284 -8.98 -8.27 -22.36
C ARG A 284 -9.93 -9.25 -23.05
N ALA A 285 -10.30 -10.33 -22.37
CA ALA A 285 -11.27 -11.31 -22.86
C ALA A 285 -12.65 -10.69 -23.12
N ALA A 286 -13.01 -9.67 -22.36
CA ALA A 286 -14.23 -8.87 -22.54
C ALA A 286 -14.08 -7.73 -23.58
N GLY A 287 -12.94 -7.59 -24.25
CA GLY A 287 -12.65 -6.51 -25.21
C GLY A 287 -12.47 -5.14 -24.59
N LEU A 288 -12.12 -5.06 -23.30
CA LEU A 288 -11.98 -3.82 -22.56
C LEU A 288 -10.50 -3.44 -22.40
N GLY A 289 -10.17 -2.19 -22.74
CA GLY A 289 -8.84 -1.60 -22.61
C GLY A 289 -8.59 -0.84 -21.31
N THR A 290 -9.46 -0.97 -20.32
CA THR A 290 -9.37 -0.24 -19.04
C THR A 290 -8.04 -0.53 -18.34
N PRO A 291 -7.21 0.50 -18.05
CA PRO A 291 -5.92 0.34 -17.42
C PRO A 291 -6.01 -0.25 -16.01
N VAL A 292 -5.03 -1.10 -15.67
CA VAL A 292 -4.94 -1.77 -14.38
C VAL A 292 -3.70 -1.30 -13.63
N VAL A 293 -3.87 -0.87 -12.37
CA VAL A 293 -2.77 -0.57 -11.45
C VAL A 293 -2.36 -1.84 -10.71
N ALA A 294 -1.16 -2.32 -10.99
CA ALA A 294 -0.55 -3.43 -10.26
C ALA A 294 0.11 -2.93 -8.98
N VAL A 295 -0.15 -3.63 -7.87
CA VAL A 295 0.43 -3.33 -6.55
C VAL A 295 0.95 -4.61 -5.89
N GLY A 296 1.74 -4.48 -4.84
CA GLY A 296 2.14 -5.61 -4.00
C GLY A 296 3.64 -5.76 -3.85
N LYS A 297 4.26 -4.90 -3.05
CA LYS A 297 5.70 -4.94 -2.74
C LYS A 297 6.59 -4.81 -4.00
N LEU A 298 6.23 -3.85 -4.85
CA LEU A 298 6.98 -3.45 -6.04
C LEU A 298 7.92 -2.31 -5.63
N GLY A 299 9.21 -2.56 -5.46
CA GLY A 299 10.15 -1.60 -4.88
C GLY A 299 11.40 -1.33 -5.71
N THR A 300 11.53 -1.94 -6.90
CA THR A 300 12.70 -1.76 -7.78
C THR A 300 12.29 -1.39 -9.19
N LEU A 301 13.18 -0.69 -9.91
CA LEU A 301 12.96 -0.32 -11.31
C LEU A 301 12.75 -1.57 -12.19
N ALA A 302 13.57 -2.61 -11.98
CA ALA A 302 13.47 -3.85 -12.72
C ALA A 302 12.10 -4.53 -12.58
N MET A 303 11.54 -4.57 -11.34
CA MET A 303 10.21 -5.13 -11.12
C MET A 303 9.12 -4.29 -11.79
N ALA A 304 9.20 -2.97 -11.67
CA ALA A 304 8.24 -2.07 -12.29
C ALA A 304 8.26 -2.20 -13.83
N GLN A 305 9.44 -2.29 -14.42
CA GLN A 305 9.60 -2.54 -15.86
C GLN A 305 9.03 -3.90 -16.28
N LYS A 306 9.30 -4.95 -15.49
CA LYS A 306 8.79 -6.30 -15.74
C LYS A 306 7.25 -6.32 -15.75
N VAL A 307 6.60 -5.68 -14.77
CA VAL A 307 5.13 -5.59 -14.71
C VAL A 307 4.53 -5.02 -16.00
N LEU A 308 5.14 -3.95 -16.53
CA LEU A 308 4.67 -3.31 -17.76
C LEU A 308 5.01 -4.15 -19.00
N ALA A 309 6.22 -4.67 -19.10
CA ALA A 309 6.69 -5.45 -20.25
C ALA A 309 5.91 -6.76 -20.43
N GLU A 310 5.61 -7.46 -19.33
CA GLU A 310 4.81 -8.69 -19.35
C GLU A 310 3.30 -8.42 -19.47
N GLY A 311 2.91 -7.15 -19.41
CA GLY A 311 1.51 -6.77 -19.46
C GLY A 311 0.71 -7.24 -18.23
N THR A 312 1.34 -7.42 -17.09
CA THR A 312 0.67 -7.74 -15.82
C THR A 312 -0.15 -6.55 -15.31
N GLY A 313 0.30 -5.33 -15.57
CA GLY A 313 -0.41 -4.09 -15.30
C GLY A 313 -0.07 -3.02 -16.33
N ASP A 314 -0.84 -1.93 -16.37
CA ASP A 314 -0.59 -0.74 -17.19
C ASP A 314 0.06 0.37 -16.40
N LEU A 315 -0.12 0.33 -15.09
CA LEU A 315 0.38 1.25 -14.08
C LEU A 315 0.97 0.46 -12.91
N VAL A 316 1.94 1.04 -12.22
CA VAL A 316 2.66 0.42 -11.09
C VAL A 316 2.45 1.23 -9.83
N GLY A 317 1.73 0.66 -8.87
CA GLY A 317 1.42 1.29 -7.58
C GLY A 317 2.44 0.97 -6.50
N MET A 318 3.05 1.99 -5.87
CA MET A 318 4.22 1.87 -4.99
C MET A 318 4.09 2.72 -3.72
N ALA A 319 3.09 2.44 -2.84
CA ALA A 319 2.83 3.26 -1.67
C ALA A 319 4.05 3.41 -0.75
N ARG A 320 4.54 2.31 -0.18
CA ARG A 320 5.63 2.35 0.81
C ARG A 320 7.00 2.67 0.23
N ALA A 321 7.27 2.33 -1.04
CA ALA A 321 8.51 2.70 -1.70
C ALA A 321 8.58 4.21 -1.92
N LEU A 322 7.48 4.83 -2.36
CA LEU A 322 7.38 6.29 -2.50
C LEU A 322 7.33 7.01 -1.15
N LEU A 323 6.75 6.40 -0.11
CA LEU A 323 6.83 6.94 1.24
C LEU A 323 8.29 6.96 1.73
N ALA A 324 9.06 5.92 1.49
CA ALA A 324 10.47 5.86 1.87
C ALA A 324 11.29 6.89 1.08
N ASP A 325 11.05 6.99 -0.22
CA ASP A 325 11.75 7.90 -1.13
C ASP A 325 10.77 8.57 -2.10
N PRO A 326 10.26 9.76 -1.80
CA PRO A 326 9.43 10.52 -2.73
C PRO A 326 10.11 10.85 -4.06
N ASP A 327 11.45 10.94 -4.08
CA ASP A 327 12.25 11.22 -5.28
C ASP A 327 12.52 9.98 -6.15
N LEU A 328 12.06 8.81 -5.75
CA LEU A 328 12.26 7.56 -6.48
C LEU A 328 11.99 7.69 -7.99
N PRO A 329 10.88 8.31 -8.47
CA PRO A 329 10.64 8.46 -9.91
C PRO A 329 11.71 9.33 -10.59
N ARG A 330 12.10 10.44 -9.96
CA ARG A 330 13.13 11.35 -10.47
C ARG A 330 14.51 10.70 -10.49
N LYS A 331 14.86 9.92 -9.47
CA LYS A 331 16.10 9.16 -9.41
C LYS A 331 16.16 8.11 -10.53
N TRP A 332 15.08 7.35 -10.72
CA TRP A 332 14.99 6.36 -11.79
C TRP A 332 15.08 6.98 -13.19
N SER A 333 14.45 8.14 -13.42
CA SER A 333 14.50 8.83 -14.73
C SER A 333 15.91 9.32 -15.09
N ARG A 334 16.77 9.51 -14.09
CA ARG A 334 18.17 9.96 -14.25
C ARG A 334 19.18 8.83 -14.22
N GLY A 335 18.75 7.57 -14.06
CA GLY A 335 19.63 6.41 -13.94
C GLY A 335 20.34 6.30 -12.58
N ALA A 336 19.85 7.03 -11.55
CA ALA A 336 20.40 7.03 -10.19
C ALA A 336 19.65 6.06 -9.27
N GLU A 337 19.46 4.82 -9.71
CA GLU A 337 18.72 3.79 -8.95
C GLU A 337 19.43 3.42 -7.64
N ASP A 338 20.73 3.50 -7.60
CA ASP A 338 21.59 3.27 -6.44
C ASP A 338 21.35 4.27 -5.31
N GLN A 339 20.89 5.48 -5.63
CA GLN A 339 20.57 6.54 -4.67
C GLN A 339 19.16 6.43 -4.08
N VAL A 340 18.36 5.43 -4.48
CA VAL A 340 16.99 5.27 -3.98
C VAL A 340 16.98 4.73 -2.56
N ILE A 341 16.32 5.45 -1.64
CA ILE A 341 16.03 4.98 -0.28
C ILE A 341 14.99 3.86 -0.37
N ARG A 342 15.44 2.63 -0.26
CA ARG A 342 14.57 1.46 -0.46
C ARG A 342 13.80 1.09 0.80
N CYS A 343 12.48 1.04 0.70
CA CYS A 343 11.62 0.54 1.77
C CYS A 343 12.08 -0.86 2.23
N VAL A 344 12.23 -1.04 3.54
CA VAL A 344 12.62 -2.32 4.17
C VAL A 344 11.42 -3.20 4.53
N TYR A 345 10.19 -2.76 4.21
CA TYR A 345 8.93 -3.49 4.44
C TYR A 345 8.72 -3.98 5.88
N GLY A 346 9.27 -3.26 6.86
CA GLY A 346 9.10 -3.55 8.29
C GLY A 346 7.72 -3.17 8.85
N ASN A 347 6.86 -2.55 8.02
CA ASN A 347 5.47 -2.19 8.34
C ASN A 347 5.25 -1.32 9.59
N VAL A 348 6.26 -0.54 10.02
CA VAL A 348 6.08 0.42 11.11
C VAL A 348 5.06 1.51 10.73
N CYS A 349 5.05 1.95 9.46
CA CYS A 349 4.04 2.87 8.94
C CYS A 349 2.61 2.31 9.06
N LYS A 350 2.40 0.99 8.83
CA LYS A 350 1.13 0.31 9.07
C LYS A 350 0.75 0.36 10.56
N ALA A 351 1.67 0.02 11.45
CA ALA A 351 1.44 0.05 12.88
C ALA A 351 1.13 1.46 13.41
N LEU A 352 1.74 2.49 12.84
CA LEU A 352 1.42 3.88 13.18
C LEU A 352 -0.02 4.24 12.80
N ASP A 353 -0.45 3.90 11.57
CA ASP A 353 -1.83 4.12 11.11
C ASP A 353 -2.85 3.40 11.99
N GLU A 354 -2.62 2.12 12.31
CA GLU A 354 -3.49 1.31 13.15
C GLU A 354 -3.65 1.85 14.58
N ASN A 355 -2.64 2.53 15.07
CA ASN A 355 -2.64 3.20 16.38
C ASN A 355 -3.04 4.68 16.32
N PHE A 356 -3.62 5.15 15.21
CA PHE A 356 -4.04 6.54 15.00
C PHE A 356 -2.92 7.56 15.21
N ARG A 357 -1.69 7.17 14.90
CA ARG A 357 -0.49 8.01 15.02
C ARG A 357 -0.05 8.49 13.66
N ARG A 358 0.56 9.68 13.61
CA ARG A 358 1.20 10.23 12.41
C ARG A 358 2.04 9.18 11.71
N VAL A 359 1.79 8.96 10.42
CA VAL A 359 2.46 7.96 9.59
C VAL A 359 3.69 8.58 8.95
N ASP A 360 4.86 8.29 9.51
CA ASP A 360 6.14 8.67 8.98
C ASP A 360 6.96 7.42 8.62
N CYS A 361 7.89 7.56 7.67
CA CYS A 361 8.81 6.48 7.37
C CYS A 361 9.92 6.44 8.43
N THR A 362 10.26 5.24 8.89
CA THR A 362 11.35 5.04 9.86
C THR A 362 12.73 5.30 9.27
N LEU A 363 12.83 5.41 7.94
CA LEU A 363 14.06 5.76 7.22
C LEU A 363 14.28 7.26 7.10
N TRP A 364 13.30 8.08 7.53
CA TRP A 364 13.48 9.53 7.57
C TRP A 364 14.26 9.98 8.80
N PRO A 365 14.98 11.09 8.75
CA PRO A 365 15.64 11.64 9.91
C PRO A 365 14.68 11.85 11.07
N LYS A 366 15.14 11.56 12.29
CA LYS A 366 14.29 11.69 13.48
C LYS A 366 13.73 13.11 13.60
N LYS A 367 12.43 13.22 13.82
CA LYS A 367 11.68 14.46 13.99
C LYS A 367 11.59 15.37 12.75
N SER A 368 12.10 14.97 11.58
CA SER A 368 11.98 15.82 10.39
C SER A 368 10.53 15.89 9.88
N GLY A 369 9.75 14.84 10.08
CA GLY A 369 8.41 14.71 9.53
C GLY A 369 8.34 14.76 8.00
N VAL A 370 9.48 14.92 7.33
CA VAL A 370 9.65 15.06 5.89
C VAL A 370 10.68 14.03 5.45
N ALA A 371 10.47 13.43 4.29
CA ALA A 371 11.50 12.63 3.65
C ALA A 371 12.75 13.49 3.43
N PRO A 372 13.93 12.95 3.72
CA PRO A 372 15.15 13.71 3.46
C PRO A 372 15.23 14.08 1.99
N GLU A 373 15.55 15.31 1.70
CA GLU A 373 16.22 15.63 0.45
C GLU A 373 17.64 15.14 0.69
N SER A 374 17.96 13.97 0.12
CA SER A 374 19.22 13.30 0.39
C SER A 374 20.39 14.19 -0.04
N ALA A 375 20.94 14.97 0.89
CA ALA A 375 22.21 15.62 0.72
C ALA A 375 23.35 14.63 0.97
N ASP A 376 23.13 13.65 1.84
CA ASP A 376 24.09 12.61 2.15
C ASP A 376 24.06 11.50 1.09
N GLN A 377 25.20 11.31 0.43
CA GLN A 377 25.43 10.27 -0.58
C GLN A 377 26.54 9.29 -0.17
N GLU A 378 27.13 9.50 1.01
CA GLU A 378 28.19 8.67 1.50
C GLU A 378 27.61 7.43 2.20
N PRO A 379 27.90 6.21 1.73
CA PRO A 379 27.41 5.03 2.40
C PRO A 379 28.20 4.74 3.68
N PRO A 380 27.56 4.15 4.70
CA PRO A 380 28.25 3.75 5.92
C PRO A 380 29.35 2.72 5.64
N THR A 381 30.42 2.79 6.39
CA THR A 381 31.58 1.93 6.28
C THR A 381 31.76 1.05 7.52
N TRP A 382 32.28 -0.15 7.31
CA TRP A 382 32.75 -0.98 8.42
C TRP A 382 34.04 -0.39 9.01
N GLY A 383 34.24 -0.56 10.30
CA GLY A 383 35.49 -0.19 10.94
C GLY A 383 36.71 -0.92 10.34
N PRO A 384 37.95 -0.53 10.72
CA PRO A 384 39.18 -1.06 10.11
C PRO A 384 39.34 -2.57 10.18
N GLN A 385 38.69 -3.23 11.14
CA GLN A 385 38.70 -4.69 11.30
C GLN A 385 37.61 -5.40 10.49
N GLY A 386 36.81 -4.64 9.73
CA GLY A 386 35.69 -5.14 8.95
C GLY A 386 34.44 -5.44 9.79
N PRO A 387 33.49 -6.18 9.23
CA PRO A 387 32.18 -6.44 9.85
C PRO A 387 32.21 -7.37 11.06
N GLY A 388 33.24 -8.19 11.24
CA GLY A 388 33.34 -9.14 12.35
C GLY A 388 32.12 -10.04 12.54
N LEU A 389 31.39 -10.36 11.47
CA LEU A 389 30.14 -11.12 11.56
C LEU A 389 30.40 -12.55 12.07
N ARG A 390 29.68 -12.93 13.11
CA ARG A 390 29.72 -14.26 13.76
C ARG A 390 28.31 -14.82 13.84
N ALA A 391 28.21 -16.15 13.76
CA ALA A 391 26.96 -16.88 13.94
C ALA A 391 27.21 -18.07 14.88
N GLU A 392 26.34 -18.24 15.83
CA GLU A 392 26.37 -19.36 16.78
C GLU A 392 24.98 -19.93 17.00
N CYS A 393 24.89 -21.23 17.26
CA CYS A 393 23.63 -21.88 17.64
C CYS A 393 23.47 -21.87 19.15
N LYS A 394 22.34 -21.35 19.62
CA LYS A 394 22.01 -21.32 21.04
C LYS A 394 20.50 -21.48 21.22
N ASN A 395 20.10 -22.39 22.11
CA ASN A 395 18.70 -22.63 22.46
C ASN A 395 17.77 -22.85 21.26
N GLY A 396 18.22 -23.57 20.23
CA GLY A 396 17.42 -23.84 19.02
C GLY A 396 17.28 -22.66 18.06
N ALA A 397 18.04 -21.58 18.27
CA ALA A 397 18.07 -20.42 17.40
C ALA A 397 19.48 -20.13 16.87
N VAL A 398 19.59 -19.36 15.80
CA VAL A 398 20.86 -18.80 15.33
C VAL A 398 21.02 -17.39 15.90
N LEU A 399 22.07 -17.18 16.66
CA LEU A 399 22.48 -15.87 17.15
C LEU A 399 23.56 -15.29 16.26
N LEU A 400 23.29 -14.11 15.72
CA LEU A 400 24.24 -13.32 14.94
C LEU A 400 24.77 -12.17 15.79
N SER A 401 26.06 -11.88 15.63
CA SER A 401 26.69 -10.68 16.18
C SER A 401 27.70 -10.11 15.17
N TRP A 402 27.87 -8.78 15.18
CA TRP A 402 28.78 -8.07 14.28
C TRP A 402 29.38 -6.83 14.92
N ASP A 403 30.43 -6.31 14.31
CA ASP A 403 31.09 -5.12 14.77
C ASP A 403 30.39 -3.83 14.28
N GLU A 404 30.72 -2.69 14.84
CA GLU A 404 30.07 -1.43 14.52
C GLU A 404 30.47 -0.92 13.14
N ALA A 405 29.51 -0.38 12.42
CA ALA A 405 29.75 0.42 11.23
C ALA A 405 29.56 1.90 11.54
N HIS A 406 30.21 2.76 10.78
CA HIS A 406 30.23 4.19 10.99
C HIS A 406 29.76 4.92 9.74
N ASP A 407 29.16 6.09 9.97
CA ASP A 407 28.64 6.98 8.95
C ASP A 407 28.85 8.45 9.34
N ASN A 408 29.01 9.33 8.34
CA ASN A 408 29.26 10.77 8.54
C ASN A 408 28.08 11.51 9.18
N GLU A 409 26.84 11.17 8.83
CA GLU A 409 25.62 11.80 9.37
C GLU A 409 24.86 10.90 10.36
N GLY A 410 25.19 9.63 10.42
CA GLY A 410 24.71 8.70 11.43
C GLY A 410 24.05 7.45 10.89
N MET A 411 24.29 6.37 11.61
CA MET A 411 23.75 5.04 11.32
C MET A 411 22.27 4.94 11.64
N TYR A 412 21.49 4.41 10.70
CA TYR A 412 20.12 3.97 11.00
C TYR A 412 20.08 2.54 11.56
N GLY A 413 20.81 1.59 10.94
CA GLY A 413 20.80 0.22 11.37
C GLY A 413 21.52 -0.76 10.46
N TYR A 414 21.11 -2.01 10.58
CA TYR A 414 21.69 -3.12 9.82
C TYR A 414 20.59 -3.96 9.19
N GLN A 415 20.81 -4.37 7.94
CA GLN A 415 20.00 -5.35 7.22
C GLN A 415 20.64 -6.72 7.37
N VAL A 416 19.91 -7.70 7.86
CA VAL A 416 20.31 -9.08 7.95
C VAL A 416 19.78 -9.84 6.74
N PHE A 417 20.65 -10.57 6.06
CA PHE A 417 20.33 -11.42 4.92
C PHE A 417 20.51 -12.87 5.31
N ARG A 418 19.67 -13.75 4.76
CA ARG A 418 19.74 -15.19 4.97
C ARG A 418 19.54 -15.93 3.65
N ALA A 419 20.26 -17.03 3.49
CA ALA A 419 20.01 -18.05 2.48
C ALA A 419 20.12 -19.45 3.12
N VAL A 420 19.50 -20.46 2.53
CA VAL A 420 19.92 -21.83 2.73
C VAL A 420 21.31 -21.95 2.10
N ALA A 421 22.22 -22.73 2.70
CA ALA A 421 23.60 -22.81 2.26
C ALA A 421 23.73 -23.08 0.76
N GLY A 422 24.52 -22.25 0.06
CA GLY A 422 24.69 -22.27 -1.39
C GLY A 422 23.58 -21.54 -2.16
N GLY A 423 22.56 -20.98 -1.49
CA GLY A 423 21.46 -20.25 -2.10
C GLY A 423 21.71 -18.76 -2.27
N ILE A 424 20.70 -18.06 -2.80
CA ILE A 424 20.72 -16.61 -2.98
C ILE A 424 20.30 -15.93 -1.67
N LEU A 425 21.12 -14.97 -1.19
CA LEU A 425 20.81 -14.18 -0.01
C LEU A 425 19.56 -13.32 -0.23
N GLY A 426 18.52 -13.55 0.58
CA GLY A 426 17.36 -12.71 0.67
C GLY A 426 17.41 -11.82 1.92
N HIS A 427 16.83 -10.61 1.86
CA HIS A 427 16.64 -9.80 3.05
C HIS A 427 15.75 -10.55 4.06
N HIS A 428 16.22 -10.68 5.29
CA HIS A 428 15.57 -11.48 6.32
C HIS A 428 15.04 -10.62 7.47
N ALA A 429 15.84 -9.65 7.95
CA ALA A 429 15.48 -8.77 9.04
C ALA A 429 16.21 -7.42 8.93
N SER A 430 15.74 -6.44 9.70
CA SER A 430 16.44 -5.19 9.95
C SER A 430 16.49 -4.91 11.43
N VAL A 431 17.63 -4.46 11.92
CA VAL A 431 17.86 -4.08 13.31
C VAL A 431 18.39 -2.66 13.41
N ARG A 432 18.11 -1.98 14.49
CA ARG A 432 18.56 -0.60 14.72
C ARG A 432 20.06 -0.52 14.99
N ALA A 433 20.67 0.64 14.75
CA ALA A 433 22.11 0.86 14.91
C ALA A 433 22.66 0.50 16.30
N GLN A 434 21.84 0.66 17.35
CA GLN A 434 22.22 0.33 18.72
C GLN A 434 22.31 -1.19 18.96
N SER A 435 21.67 -2.01 18.10
CA SER A 435 21.71 -3.46 18.19
C SER A 435 22.70 -4.03 17.17
N ARG A 436 23.74 -4.67 17.68
CA ARG A 436 24.73 -5.39 16.88
C ARG A 436 24.55 -6.90 17.01
N ARG A 437 23.31 -7.32 17.29
CA ARG A 437 22.91 -8.72 17.46
C ARG A 437 21.54 -8.94 16.83
N TYR A 438 21.34 -10.14 16.33
CA TYR A 438 20.05 -10.61 15.83
C TYR A 438 19.88 -12.08 16.16
N GLU A 439 18.70 -12.47 16.61
CA GLU A 439 18.31 -13.85 16.90
C GLU A 439 17.34 -14.34 15.82
N ASP A 440 17.75 -15.36 15.07
CA ASP A 440 16.86 -16.04 14.14
C ASP A 440 16.24 -17.29 14.81
N ALA A 441 15.13 -17.06 15.49
CA ALA A 441 14.33 -18.11 16.11
C ALA A 441 13.49 -18.93 15.10
N ARG A 442 13.57 -18.59 13.80
CA ARG A 442 12.85 -19.29 12.73
C ARG A 442 13.77 -20.16 11.88
N ALA A 443 15.01 -20.29 12.28
CA ALA A 443 15.91 -21.25 11.63
C ALA A 443 15.44 -22.68 11.95
N VAL A 444 15.45 -23.54 10.94
CA VAL A 444 14.96 -24.92 11.02
C VAL A 444 16.12 -25.84 11.39
N GLU A 445 15.91 -26.72 12.36
CA GLU A 445 16.88 -27.74 12.78
C GLU A 445 17.36 -28.61 11.61
N GLY A 446 18.60 -29.04 11.66
CA GLY A 446 19.23 -29.82 10.57
C GLY A 446 19.58 -29.02 9.33
N THR A 447 19.11 -27.76 9.19
CA THR A 447 19.33 -26.94 8.01
C THR A 447 20.57 -26.07 8.16
N ALA A 448 21.43 -26.06 7.13
CA ALA A 448 22.57 -25.15 7.03
C ALA A 448 22.13 -23.83 6.39
N TYR A 449 22.43 -22.72 7.06
CA TYR A 449 22.16 -21.36 6.57
C TYR A 449 23.43 -20.57 6.34
N GLU A 450 23.36 -19.60 5.45
CA GLU A 450 24.35 -18.55 5.26
C GLU A 450 23.71 -17.20 5.59
N TYR A 451 24.41 -16.39 6.37
CA TYR A 451 24.00 -15.05 6.75
C TYR A 451 25.02 -14.02 6.29
N ALA A 452 24.51 -12.83 5.99
CA ALA A 452 25.33 -11.64 5.77
C ALA A 452 24.61 -10.42 6.36
N VAL A 453 25.35 -9.37 6.71
CA VAL A 453 24.83 -8.15 7.29
C VAL A 453 25.32 -6.96 6.48
N ARG A 454 24.47 -5.97 6.30
CA ARG A 454 24.77 -4.72 5.60
C ARG A 454 24.35 -3.53 6.46
N PRO A 455 25.24 -2.56 6.72
CA PRO A 455 24.88 -1.33 7.39
C PRO A 455 24.13 -0.41 6.45
N TYR A 456 23.29 0.46 7.01
CA TYR A 456 22.66 1.56 6.28
C TYR A 456 22.44 2.75 7.20
N ASP A 457 22.56 3.96 6.63
CA ASP A 457 22.53 5.24 7.33
C ASP A 457 21.12 5.82 7.44
N LEU A 458 21.04 7.04 7.97
CA LEU A 458 19.80 7.80 8.10
C LEU A 458 19.26 8.31 6.76
N ALA A 459 20.12 8.48 5.75
CA ALA A 459 19.75 8.87 4.39
C ALA A 459 19.32 7.65 3.53
N GLY A 460 19.56 6.42 4.00
CA GLY A 460 19.23 5.18 3.33
C GLY A 460 20.35 4.65 2.42
N ASN A 461 21.53 5.29 2.41
CA ASN A 461 22.68 4.75 1.71
C ASN A 461 23.12 3.44 2.36
N ARG A 462 23.66 2.55 1.57
CA ARG A 462 23.98 1.18 1.98
C ARG A 462 25.46 0.94 1.90
N GLY A 463 26.04 0.58 3.01
CA GLY A 463 27.42 0.17 3.08
C GLY A 463 27.67 -1.22 2.45
N PRO A 464 28.91 -1.67 2.44
CA PRO A 464 29.28 -2.96 1.87
C PRO A 464 28.64 -4.12 2.65
N LEU A 465 28.17 -5.13 1.92
CA LEU A 465 27.70 -6.37 2.50
C LEU A 465 28.88 -7.12 3.16
N SER A 466 28.67 -7.64 4.36
CA SER A 466 29.66 -8.49 5.01
C SER A 466 29.96 -9.75 4.20
N PRO A 467 31.12 -10.38 4.39
CA PRO A 467 31.30 -11.78 4.02
C PRO A 467 30.21 -12.66 4.63
N ARG A 468 29.87 -13.75 3.95
CA ARG A 468 28.90 -14.71 4.46
C ARG A 468 29.48 -15.51 5.63
N VAL A 469 28.68 -15.74 6.65
CA VAL A 469 28.96 -16.71 7.71
C VAL A 469 28.00 -17.88 7.55
N ARG A 470 28.53 -19.10 7.60
CA ARG A 470 27.74 -20.34 7.53
C ARG A 470 27.54 -20.91 8.92
N VAL A 471 26.34 -21.37 9.20
CA VAL A 471 25.95 -22.02 10.44
C VAL A 471 24.93 -23.11 10.16
N GLN A 472 24.97 -24.21 10.91
CA GLN A 472 23.99 -25.28 10.83
C GLN A 472 23.39 -25.50 12.21
N LEU A 473 22.06 -25.44 12.30
CA LEU A 473 21.38 -25.82 13.52
C LEU A 473 21.51 -27.34 13.71
N PRO A 474 21.91 -27.81 14.92
CA PRO A 474 21.88 -29.23 15.23
C PRO A 474 20.49 -29.83 15.07
N GLU A 475 20.40 -31.08 14.70
CA GLU A 475 19.14 -31.81 14.78
C GLU A 475 18.77 -32.04 16.25
N ALA A 476 17.47 -31.95 16.58
CA ALA A 476 17.01 -32.34 17.90
C ALA A 476 17.35 -33.81 18.17
N PRO A 477 17.83 -34.17 19.36
CA PRO A 477 18.00 -35.56 19.72
C PRO A 477 16.65 -36.29 19.57
N LEU A 478 16.67 -37.43 18.86
CA LEU A 478 15.49 -38.29 18.78
C LEU A 478 15.01 -38.61 20.20
N PRO A 479 13.71 -38.55 20.48
CA PRO A 479 13.20 -38.98 21.79
C PRO A 479 13.68 -40.42 22.04
N SER A 480 14.26 -40.65 23.20
CA SER A 480 14.70 -41.98 23.62
C SER A 480 13.49 -42.94 23.56
N PRO A 481 13.66 -44.18 23.05
CA PRO A 481 12.58 -45.13 22.87
C PRO A 481 11.89 -45.53 24.17
#